data_2136d89c462ad3caf0648b4c5a614aba
#
_entry.id   2136d89c462ad3caf0648b4c5a614aba
#
_cell.length_a   1.000
_cell.length_b   1.000
_cell.length_c   1.000
_cell.angle_alpha   90.00
_cell.angle_beta   90.00
_cell.angle_gamma   90.00
#
_symmetry.space_group_name_H-M   'P 1'
#
loop_
_entity.id
_entity.type
_entity.pdbx_description
1 polymer ?
#
loop_
_entity_poly.entity_id
_entity_poly.type
_entity_poly.pdbx_seq_one_letter_code
_entity_poly.pdbx_strand_id
1 'polypeptide(L)'
;MIFTLAQQFSTLLGLLTIVPTGHGAVCLKLEDKIIYIDPYSQTTDYTGYPKADIIFFTHDHYDHYDTTALKHLVTAETVFVGPPCMEEHLTLEKTMKNGDSYRWENIEILAVPAYNILNKRPDGQPFHPKGYGNGYVFTFGDVKVYISGDTELIPEMDNLGPIDVALLAKNLPYTMSDDQFIKAIKKIGAPMVYPVHYFELDKAALEKAVGDKVKLIYE
;
A
#
# COMPACT_ATOMS: atom_id res chain seq x y z
N MET A 1 14.42 -18.28 -1.97
CA MET A 1 13.30 -18.22 -0.99
C MET A 1 12.69 -16.83 -1.17
N ILE A 2 11.56 -16.73 -1.88
CA ILE A 2 11.01 -15.45 -2.38
C ILE A 2 10.32 -14.62 -1.27
N PHE A 3 10.02 -15.19 -0.10
CA PHE A 3 9.22 -14.56 0.96
C PHE A 3 9.95 -14.47 2.30
N THR A 4 11.16 -13.93 2.33
CA THR A 4 12.02 -13.91 3.53
C THR A 4 11.48 -13.01 4.66
N LEU A 5 10.62 -12.02 4.35
CA LEU A 5 10.04 -11.04 5.30
C LEU A 5 8.53 -11.19 5.48
N ALA A 6 7.97 -12.32 5.04
CA ALA A 6 6.54 -12.56 5.10
C ALA A 6 6.03 -12.65 6.55
N GLN A 7 4.97 -11.91 6.86
CA GLN A 7 4.17 -12.10 8.07
C GLN A 7 2.86 -12.82 7.71
N GLN A 8 2.46 -13.76 8.55
CA GLN A 8 1.28 -14.59 8.32
C GLN A 8 0.21 -14.33 9.38
N PHE A 9 -1.04 -14.29 8.94
CA PHE A 9 -2.21 -14.06 9.76
C PHE A 9 -3.25 -15.13 9.45
N SER A 10 -3.75 -15.82 10.46
CA SER A 10 -4.95 -16.64 10.32
C SER A 10 -6.15 -15.70 10.30
N THR A 11 -6.95 -15.76 9.26
CA THR A 11 -8.16 -14.94 9.10
C THR A 11 -9.39 -15.83 8.93
N LEU A 12 -10.58 -15.26 9.02
CA LEU A 12 -11.82 -15.98 8.72
C LEU A 12 -11.93 -16.43 7.24
N LEU A 13 -11.10 -15.88 6.35
CA LEU A 13 -11.05 -16.25 4.93
C LEU A 13 -9.90 -17.22 4.59
N GLY A 14 -9.05 -17.58 5.55
CA GLY A 14 -7.90 -18.45 5.37
C GLY A 14 -6.58 -17.78 5.76
N LEU A 15 -5.45 -18.35 5.35
CA LEU A 15 -4.13 -17.86 5.68
C LEU A 15 -3.73 -16.67 4.78
N LEU A 16 -3.65 -15.49 5.38
CA LEU A 16 -3.12 -14.29 4.73
C LEU A 16 -1.61 -14.18 4.95
N THR A 17 -0.85 -14.01 3.90
CA THR A 17 0.58 -13.69 3.94
C THR A 17 0.82 -12.31 3.37
N ILE A 18 1.47 -11.42 4.11
CA ILE A 18 1.84 -10.07 3.69
C ILE A 18 3.33 -10.05 3.40
N VAL A 19 3.70 -9.66 2.20
CA VAL A 19 5.09 -9.63 1.71
C VAL A 19 5.38 -8.27 1.12
N PRO A 20 6.02 -7.34 1.84
CA PRO A 20 6.62 -6.17 1.20
C PRO A 20 7.60 -6.61 0.11
N THR A 21 7.53 -5.98 -1.04
CA THR A 21 8.38 -6.30 -2.18
C THR A 21 9.29 -5.13 -2.59
N GLY A 22 9.46 -4.20 -1.64
CA GLY A 22 10.35 -3.05 -1.79
C GLY A 22 9.64 -1.79 -2.25
N HIS A 23 10.17 -0.63 -1.82
CA HIS A 23 9.56 0.68 -2.04
C HIS A 23 8.14 0.75 -1.44
N GLY A 24 7.11 1.10 -2.25
CA GLY A 24 5.69 1.07 -1.86
C GLY A 24 4.98 -0.24 -2.19
N ALA A 25 5.69 -1.18 -2.81
CA ALA A 25 5.10 -2.39 -3.37
C ALA A 25 4.84 -3.47 -2.31
N VAL A 26 3.72 -4.17 -2.44
CA VAL A 26 3.38 -5.31 -1.58
C VAL A 26 2.68 -6.42 -2.35
N CYS A 27 2.96 -7.66 -1.96
CA CYS A 27 2.21 -8.84 -2.35
C CYS A 27 1.39 -9.32 -1.15
N LEU A 28 0.08 -9.42 -1.30
CA LEU A 28 -0.83 -10.06 -0.36
C LEU A 28 -1.24 -11.41 -0.95
N LYS A 29 -0.98 -12.48 -0.21
CA LYS A 29 -1.40 -13.81 -0.60
C LYS A 29 -2.43 -14.33 0.39
N LEU A 30 -3.66 -14.57 -0.10
CA LEU A 30 -4.71 -15.24 0.66
C LEU A 30 -4.91 -16.64 0.09
N GLU A 31 -4.48 -17.66 0.83
CA GLU A 31 -4.46 -19.07 0.36
C GLU A 31 -3.71 -19.19 -0.99
N ASP A 32 -4.43 -19.44 -2.08
CA ASP A 32 -3.90 -19.53 -3.44
C ASP A 32 -4.02 -18.23 -4.24
N LYS A 33 -4.73 -17.21 -3.72
CA LYS A 33 -4.96 -15.93 -4.40
C LYS A 33 -3.79 -14.98 -4.22
N ILE A 34 -3.34 -14.38 -5.31
CA ILE A 34 -2.18 -13.48 -5.35
C ILE A 34 -2.61 -12.08 -5.75
N ILE A 35 -2.43 -11.14 -4.84
CA ILE A 35 -2.78 -9.73 -4.99
C ILE A 35 -1.49 -8.91 -4.93
N TYR A 36 -1.22 -8.09 -5.93
CA TYR A 36 -0.13 -7.12 -5.85
C TYR A 36 -0.69 -5.70 -5.75
N ILE A 37 0.04 -4.86 -5.05
CA ILE A 37 -0.18 -3.43 -5.02
C ILE A 37 1.12 -2.75 -5.44
N ASP A 38 1.05 -1.89 -6.47
CA ASP A 38 2.15 -1.07 -6.98
C ASP A 38 3.48 -1.83 -7.21
N PRO A 39 3.52 -2.96 -7.94
CA PRO A 39 4.75 -3.72 -8.12
C PRO A 39 5.81 -2.89 -8.86
N TYR A 40 7.05 -2.82 -8.29
CA TYR A 40 8.13 -1.97 -8.77
C TYR A 40 9.44 -2.75 -8.97
N SER A 41 9.91 -2.84 -10.22
CA SER A 41 11.04 -3.70 -10.62
C SER A 41 12.42 -3.12 -10.27
N GLN A 42 12.51 -1.83 -9.92
CA GLN A 42 13.80 -1.25 -9.53
C GLN A 42 14.25 -1.69 -8.13
N THR A 43 13.31 -2.15 -7.30
CA THR A 43 13.59 -2.65 -5.95
C THR A 43 13.48 -4.17 -5.83
N THR A 44 12.77 -4.83 -6.75
CA THR A 44 12.55 -6.28 -6.71
C THR A 44 12.60 -6.91 -8.08
N ASP A 45 13.42 -7.94 -8.24
CA ASP A 45 13.36 -8.81 -9.41
C ASP A 45 12.16 -9.76 -9.28
N TYR A 46 11.12 -9.50 -10.05
CA TYR A 46 9.90 -10.32 -10.07
C TYR A 46 10.03 -11.63 -10.88
N THR A 47 11.21 -11.94 -11.40
CA THR A 47 11.44 -13.23 -12.06
C THR A 47 11.21 -14.38 -11.08
N GLY A 48 10.26 -15.26 -11.40
CA GLY A 48 9.90 -16.40 -10.53
C GLY A 48 8.93 -16.08 -9.39
N TYR A 49 8.46 -14.83 -9.27
CA TYR A 49 7.32 -14.52 -8.41
C TYR A 49 6.03 -15.14 -8.96
N PRO A 50 5.05 -15.47 -8.09
CA PRO A 50 3.76 -15.99 -8.55
C PRO A 50 3.04 -14.97 -9.42
N LYS A 51 2.29 -15.45 -10.41
CA LYS A 51 1.44 -14.60 -11.25
C LYS A 51 0.33 -13.99 -10.42
N ALA A 52 -0.05 -12.76 -10.78
CA ALA A 52 -1.12 -12.03 -10.13
C ALA A 52 -2.49 -12.52 -10.58
N ASP A 53 -3.41 -12.75 -9.65
CA ASP A 53 -4.84 -12.80 -9.95
C ASP A 53 -5.39 -11.38 -10.13
N ILE A 54 -4.93 -10.44 -9.29
CA ILE A 54 -5.36 -9.05 -9.35
C ILE A 54 -4.20 -8.11 -8.95
N ILE A 55 -4.13 -6.94 -9.61
CA ILE A 55 -3.19 -5.88 -9.29
C ILE A 55 -3.95 -4.59 -9.00
N PHE A 56 -3.67 -3.99 -7.83
CA PHE A 56 -4.15 -2.67 -7.46
C PHE A 56 -3.07 -1.64 -7.70
N PHE A 57 -3.47 -0.46 -8.19
CA PHE A 57 -2.60 0.71 -8.30
C PHE A 57 -3.11 1.82 -7.39
N THR A 58 -2.20 2.44 -6.64
CA THR A 58 -2.53 3.61 -5.83
C THR A 58 -2.59 4.87 -6.69
N HIS A 59 -1.71 5.01 -7.67
CA HIS A 59 -1.65 6.10 -8.64
C HIS A 59 -0.70 5.75 -9.80
N ASP A 60 -0.50 6.66 -10.76
CA ASP A 60 0.20 6.41 -12.02
C ASP A 60 1.66 6.90 -12.07
N HIS A 61 2.27 7.29 -10.94
CA HIS A 61 3.70 7.62 -10.95
C HIS A 61 4.53 6.37 -11.31
N TYR A 62 5.71 6.60 -11.94
CA TYR A 62 6.57 5.57 -12.53
C TYR A 62 7.05 4.50 -11.53
N ASP A 63 7.13 4.83 -10.26
CA ASP A 63 7.53 3.95 -9.15
C ASP A 63 6.36 3.19 -8.50
N HIS A 64 5.14 3.38 -9.02
CA HIS A 64 3.92 2.66 -8.66
C HIS A 64 3.30 1.95 -9.87
N TYR A 65 3.44 2.52 -11.09
CA TYR A 65 3.04 1.89 -12.34
C TYR A 65 4.28 1.51 -13.17
N ASP A 66 4.77 0.31 -13.00
CA ASP A 66 5.96 -0.21 -13.67
C ASP A 66 5.63 -1.36 -14.63
N THR A 67 5.63 -1.05 -15.92
CA THR A 67 5.36 -2.04 -16.97
C THR A 67 6.40 -3.16 -17.05
N THR A 68 7.61 -2.97 -16.50
CA THR A 68 8.63 -4.02 -16.43
C THR A 68 8.25 -5.06 -15.38
N ALA A 69 7.80 -4.63 -14.19
CA ALA A 69 7.28 -5.53 -13.18
C ALA A 69 6.06 -6.31 -13.71
N LEU A 70 5.14 -5.63 -14.41
CA LEU A 70 3.93 -6.24 -14.97
C LEU A 70 4.23 -7.37 -15.94
N LYS A 71 5.27 -7.28 -16.78
CA LYS A 71 5.67 -8.36 -17.71
C LYS A 71 5.93 -9.70 -17.01
N HIS A 72 6.40 -9.66 -15.77
CA HIS A 72 6.68 -10.86 -14.98
C HIS A 72 5.46 -11.37 -14.21
N LEU A 73 4.50 -10.52 -13.88
CA LEU A 73 3.40 -10.83 -12.98
C LEU A 73 2.08 -11.13 -13.68
N VAL A 74 1.84 -10.55 -14.86
CA VAL A 74 0.54 -10.57 -15.54
C VAL A 74 0.35 -11.85 -16.35
N THR A 75 -0.89 -12.33 -16.40
CA THR A 75 -1.43 -13.34 -17.33
C THR A 75 -2.63 -12.75 -18.09
N ALA A 76 -3.26 -13.52 -18.97
CA ALA A 76 -4.48 -13.10 -19.66
C ALA A 76 -5.68 -12.94 -18.71
N GLU A 77 -5.65 -13.59 -17.56
CA GLU A 77 -6.71 -13.60 -16.53
C GLU A 77 -6.48 -12.55 -15.44
N THR A 78 -5.30 -11.93 -15.38
CA THR A 78 -5.00 -10.90 -14.37
C THR A 78 -5.88 -9.68 -14.58
N VAL A 79 -6.56 -9.25 -13.52
CA VAL A 79 -7.39 -8.04 -13.55
C VAL A 79 -6.70 -6.86 -12.86
N PHE A 80 -7.04 -5.64 -13.27
CA PHE A 80 -6.45 -4.41 -12.76
C PHE A 80 -7.50 -3.53 -12.10
N VAL A 81 -7.15 -2.94 -10.97
CA VAL A 81 -7.99 -1.98 -10.23
C VAL A 81 -7.16 -0.74 -9.89
N GLY A 82 -7.72 0.44 -10.03
CA GLY A 82 -6.99 1.67 -9.72
C GLY A 82 -7.86 2.91 -9.72
N PRO A 83 -7.29 4.08 -9.40
CA PRO A 83 -7.96 5.37 -9.54
C PRO A 83 -8.14 5.76 -11.02
N PRO A 84 -8.94 6.83 -11.31
CA PRO A 84 -9.17 7.29 -12.67
C PRO A 84 -7.92 7.62 -13.48
N CYS A 85 -6.82 8.07 -12.85
CA CYS A 85 -5.56 8.34 -13.56
C CYS A 85 -4.96 7.10 -14.22
N MET A 86 -5.31 5.90 -13.79
CA MET A 86 -4.85 4.65 -14.39
C MET A 86 -5.57 4.29 -15.71
N GLU A 87 -6.74 4.89 -16.01
CA GLU A 87 -7.53 4.57 -17.22
C GLU A 87 -6.82 4.95 -18.51
N GLU A 88 -5.86 5.89 -18.46
CA GLU A 88 -5.04 6.25 -19.62
C GLU A 88 -3.97 5.21 -19.94
N HIS A 89 -3.66 4.32 -18.99
CA HIS A 89 -2.57 3.34 -19.07
C HIS A 89 -3.06 1.91 -19.26
N LEU A 90 -4.19 1.55 -18.62
CA LEU A 90 -4.69 0.17 -18.54
C LEU A 90 -6.22 0.12 -18.67
N THR A 91 -6.72 -0.98 -19.21
CA THR A 91 -8.14 -1.32 -19.05
C THR A 91 -8.35 -1.87 -17.65
N LEU A 92 -9.09 -1.12 -16.82
CA LEU A 92 -9.40 -1.51 -15.46
C LEU A 92 -10.68 -2.35 -15.40
N GLU A 93 -10.66 -3.42 -14.61
CA GLU A 93 -11.88 -4.14 -14.19
C GLU A 93 -12.74 -3.22 -13.32
N LYS A 94 -12.10 -2.44 -12.45
CA LYS A 94 -12.78 -1.49 -11.59
C LYS A 94 -11.97 -0.21 -11.42
N THR A 95 -12.52 0.91 -11.85
CA THR A 95 -12.04 2.23 -11.44
C THR A 95 -12.62 2.58 -10.08
N MET A 96 -11.75 2.97 -9.13
CA MET A 96 -12.14 3.34 -7.76
C MET A 96 -11.72 4.77 -7.46
N LYS A 97 -12.67 5.60 -7.04
CA LYS A 97 -12.43 6.92 -6.43
C LYS A 97 -12.38 6.80 -4.91
N ASN A 98 -11.81 7.80 -4.24
CA ASN A 98 -11.83 7.83 -2.78
C ASN A 98 -13.25 7.69 -2.25
N GLY A 99 -13.48 6.73 -1.34
CA GLY A 99 -14.77 6.37 -0.77
C GLY A 99 -15.48 5.21 -1.46
N ASP A 100 -15.02 4.79 -2.64
CA ASP A 100 -15.62 3.65 -3.34
C ASP A 100 -15.24 2.34 -2.67
N SER A 101 -16.19 1.40 -2.64
CA SER A 101 -16.00 0.02 -2.20
C SER A 101 -16.03 -0.91 -3.40
N TYR A 102 -15.20 -1.95 -3.32
CA TYR A 102 -15.16 -3.04 -4.29
C TYR A 102 -15.06 -4.37 -3.54
N ARG A 103 -15.70 -5.40 -4.05
CA ARG A 103 -15.56 -6.76 -3.55
C ARG A 103 -14.97 -7.62 -4.64
N TRP A 104 -13.80 -8.18 -4.35
CA TRP A 104 -13.16 -9.18 -5.19
C TRP A 104 -13.11 -10.52 -4.44
N GLU A 105 -13.71 -11.55 -5.01
CA GLU A 105 -13.95 -12.80 -4.29
C GLU A 105 -14.70 -12.53 -2.95
N ASN A 106 -14.10 -12.93 -1.83
CA ASN A 106 -14.63 -12.67 -0.49
C ASN A 106 -13.92 -11.53 0.25
N ILE A 107 -13.02 -10.80 -0.43
CA ILE A 107 -12.25 -9.69 0.11
C ILE A 107 -13.01 -8.40 -0.16
N GLU A 108 -13.22 -7.60 0.88
CA GLU A 108 -13.78 -6.26 0.73
C GLU A 108 -12.66 -5.23 0.68
N ILE A 109 -12.72 -4.32 -0.28
CA ILE A 109 -11.73 -3.29 -0.52
C ILE A 109 -12.40 -1.92 -0.48
N LEU A 110 -11.86 -1.01 0.33
CA LEU A 110 -12.28 0.40 0.39
C LEU A 110 -11.14 1.27 -0.13
N ALA A 111 -11.39 2.09 -1.14
CA ALA A 111 -10.48 3.13 -1.57
C ALA A 111 -10.58 4.34 -0.62
N VAL A 112 -9.45 4.76 -0.08
CA VAL A 112 -9.38 5.89 0.86
C VAL A 112 -8.49 7.00 0.29
N PRO A 113 -8.62 8.26 0.74
CA PRO A 113 -7.77 9.34 0.26
C PRO A 113 -6.28 9.10 0.52
N ALA A 114 -5.46 9.50 -0.47
CA ALA A 114 -4.00 9.59 -0.37
C ALA A 114 -3.56 10.89 -1.05
N TYR A 115 -2.96 11.84 -0.30
CA TYR A 115 -2.58 13.13 -0.86
C TYR A 115 -1.60 13.92 0.01
N ASN A 116 -0.99 14.98 -0.59
CA ASN A 116 -0.15 15.93 0.12
C ASN A 116 -0.92 17.19 0.55
N ILE A 117 -0.62 17.66 1.76
CA ILE A 117 -1.14 18.92 2.33
C ILE A 117 -0.02 19.99 2.33
N LEU A 118 1.16 19.64 2.84
CA LEU A 118 2.27 20.56 3.09
C LEU A 118 3.31 20.51 1.96
N ASN A 119 3.68 19.32 1.52
CA ASN A 119 4.74 19.11 0.56
C ASN A 119 4.27 19.41 -0.86
N LYS A 120 5.01 20.28 -1.53
CA LYS A 120 4.65 20.77 -2.86
C LYS A 120 5.85 20.74 -3.80
N ARG A 121 5.58 20.64 -5.07
CA ARG A 121 6.54 20.83 -6.15
C ARG A 121 6.99 22.31 -6.22
N PRO A 122 8.06 22.63 -6.92
CA PRO A 122 8.52 24.02 -7.07
C PRO A 122 7.49 24.98 -7.70
N ASP A 123 6.54 24.45 -8.47
CA ASP A 123 5.44 25.20 -9.08
C ASP A 123 4.26 25.46 -8.13
N GLY A 124 4.37 24.98 -6.88
CA GLY A 124 3.35 25.13 -5.83
C GLY A 124 2.26 24.08 -5.84
N GLN A 125 2.26 23.15 -6.80
CA GLN A 125 1.31 22.02 -6.81
C GLN A 125 1.73 20.93 -5.82
N PRO A 126 0.80 20.23 -5.15
CA PRO A 126 1.15 19.08 -4.34
C PRO A 126 1.77 17.98 -5.19
N PHE A 127 2.64 17.14 -4.60
CA PHE A 127 3.17 15.98 -5.30
C PHE A 127 2.04 15.01 -5.67
N HIS A 128 1.10 14.81 -4.75
CA HIS A 128 -0.11 14.00 -4.93
C HIS A 128 -1.33 14.87 -4.60
N PRO A 129 -2.09 15.34 -5.61
CA PRO A 129 -3.29 16.14 -5.39
C PRO A 129 -4.41 15.33 -4.71
N LYS A 130 -5.21 15.98 -3.87
CA LYS A 130 -6.38 15.34 -3.25
C LYS A 130 -7.36 14.81 -4.31
N GLY A 131 -7.72 13.52 -4.18
CA GLY A 131 -8.64 12.84 -5.09
C GLY A 131 -7.97 12.29 -6.36
N TYR A 132 -6.64 12.42 -6.49
CA TYR A 132 -5.88 11.88 -7.63
C TYR A 132 -5.60 10.39 -7.47
N GLY A 133 -4.99 10.00 -6.36
CA GLY A 133 -4.65 8.62 -6.02
C GLY A 133 -5.51 8.06 -4.88
N ASN A 134 -5.31 6.79 -4.59
CA ASN A 134 -5.94 6.05 -3.51
C ASN A 134 -4.90 5.45 -2.55
N GLY A 135 -5.23 5.43 -1.25
CA GLY A 135 -4.87 4.33 -0.39
C GLY A 135 -5.95 3.26 -0.42
N TYR A 136 -5.69 2.10 0.19
CA TYR A 136 -6.67 1.02 0.22
C TYR A 136 -6.76 0.39 1.61
N VAL A 137 -7.97 0.05 2.05
CA VAL A 137 -8.22 -0.84 3.18
C VAL A 137 -8.77 -2.15 2.65
N PHE A 138 -7.99 -3.21 2.79
CA PHE A 138 -8.40 -4.59 2.47
C PHE A 138 -8.94 -5.26 3.73
N THR A 139 -10.10 -5.89 3.64
CA THR A 139 -10.72 -6.65 4.73
C THR A 139 -10.73 -8.13 4.40
N PHE A 140 -9.91 -8.90 5.11
CA PHE A 140 -9.79 -10.35 5.00
C PHE A 140 -10.56 -11.03 6.14
N GLY A 141 -11.89 -10.95 6.08
CA GLY A 141 -12.74 -11.43 7.17
C GLY A 141 -12.61 -10.54 8.42
N ASP A 142 -11.84 -10.99 9.40
CA ASP A 142 -11.61 -10.29 10.68
C ASP A 142 -10.28 -9.51 10.72
N VAL A 143 -9.44 -9.58 9.68
CA VAL A 143 -8.16 -8.86 9.59
C VAL A 143 -8.25 -7.73 8.55
N LYS A 144 -7.88 -6.51 8.94
CA LYS A 144 -7.84 -5.34 8.08
C LYS A 144 -6.43 -4.85 7.84
N VAL A 145 -6.08 -4.70 6.56
CA VAL A 145 -4.78 -4.21 6.09
C VAL A 145 -4.97 -2.87 5.41
N TYR A 146 -4.34 -1.83 5.94
CA TYR A 146 -4.31 -0.50 5.32
C TYR A 146 -3.02 -0.29 4.55
N ILE A 147 -3.10 0.10 3.29
CA ILE A 147 -2.00 0.50 2.43
C ILE A 147 -2.20 1.96 2.09
N SER A 148 -1.27 2.82 2.54
CA SER A 148 -1.48 4.26 2.49
C SER A 148 -1.45 4.85 1.08
N GLY A 149 -0.74 4.20 0.13
CA GLY A 149 -0.28 4.89 -1.06
C GLY A 149 0.61 6.08 -0.70
N ASP A 150 0.85 6.95 -1.64
CA ASP A 150 1.66 8.15 -1.41
C ASP A 150 0.83 9.27 -0.80
N THR A 151 1.02 9.47 0.48
CA THR A 151 0.26 10.45 1.27
C THR A 151 1.11 11.06 2.38
N GLU A 152 0.76 12.25 2.79
CA GLU A 152 1.13 12.80 4.10
C GLU A 152 0.15 12.32 5.19
N LEU A 153 0.38 12.76 6.43
CA LEU A 153 -0.60 12.63 7.50
C LEU A 153 -1.83 13.48 7.18
N ILE A 154 -2.94 12.83 6.87
CA ILE A 154 -4.20 13.47 6.48
C ILE A 154 -5.30 13.26 7.53
N PRO A 155 -6.29 14.17 7.63
CA PRO A 155 -7.38 14.04 8.59
C PRO A 155 -8.20 12.75 8.44
N GLU A 156 -8.38 12.28 7.22
CA GLU A 156 -9.18 11.09 6.90
C GLU A 156 -8.64 9.81 7.55
N MET A 157 -7.37 9.77 7.96
CA MET A 157 -6.81 8.65 8.73
C MET A 157 -7.52 8.40 10.08
N ASP A 158 -8.28 9.39 10.61
CA ASP A 158 -9.13 9.21 11.79
C ASP A 158 -10.34 8.28 11.52
N ASN A 159 -10.72 8.12 10.27
CA ASN A 159 -11.96 7.46 9.87
C ASN A 159 -11.74 6.07 9.24
N LEU A 160 -10.53 5.50 9.33
CA LEU A 160 -10.22 4.18 8.77
C LEU A 160 -10.88 3.03 9.55
N GLY A 161 -11.33 3.30 10.79
CA GLY A 161 -11.79 2.28 11.72
C GLY A 161 -10.62 1.43 12.25
N PRO A 162 -10.90 0.31 12.92
CA PRO A 162 -9.85 -0.59 13.42
C PRO A 162 -9.02 -1.15 12.27
N ILE A 163 -7.69 -1.00 12.35
CA ILE A 163 -6.71 -1.54 11.39
C ILE A 163 -5.76 -2.47 12.16
N ASP A 164 -5.53 -3.67 11.63
CA ASP A 164 -4.63 -4.66 12.23
C ASP A 164 -3.20 -4.50 11.72
N VAL A 165 -3.05 -4.18 10.45
CA VAL A 165 -1.76 -3.98 9.79
C VAL A 165 -1.81 -2.73 8.93
N ALA A 166 -0.82 -1.84 9.06
CA ALA A 166 -0.70 -0.66 8.21
C ALA A 166 0.65 -0.64 7.46
N LEU A 167 0.61 -0.43 6.16
CA LEU A 167 1.78 -0.13 5.34
C LEU A 167 1.76 1.36 5.03
N LEU A 168 2.70 2.11 5.59
CA LEU A 168 2.70 3.57 5.59
C LEU A 168 3.92 4.13 4.86
N ALA A 169 3.69 4.95 3.85
CA ALA A 169 4.74 5.60 3.08
C ALA A 169 5.47 6.68 3.90
N LYS A 170 6.81 6.67 3.87
CA LYS A 170 7.67 7.60 4.60
C LYS A 170 8.86 8.02 3.74
N ASN A 171 8.73 9.15 3.05
CA ASN A 171 9.81 9.67 2.20
C ASN A 171 9.59 11.15 1.87
N LEU A 172 10.38 12.04 2.44
CA LEU A 172 10.35 13.45 2.05
C LEU A 172 11.04 13.66 0.69
N PRO A 173 10.52 14.57 -0.12
CA PRO A 173 9.35 15.45 0.12
C PRO A 173 8.03 14.86 -0.35
N TYR A 174 7.98 13.60 -0.76
CA TYR A 174 6.85 13.00 -1.47
C TYR A 174 5.72 12.58 -0.53
N THR A 175 6.08 12.04 0.64
CA THR A 175 5.13 11.47 1.60
C THR A 175 5.40 12.01 3.02
N MET A 176 5.27 11.18 4.05
CA MET A 176 5.39 11.61 5.46
C MET A 176 6.85 11.86 5.88
N SER A 177 7.06 12.94 6.65
CA SER A 177 8.24 13.10 7.51
C SER A 177 8.20 12.11 8.67
N ASP A 178 9.31 11.97 9.42
CA ASP A 178 9.37 11.13 10.63
C ASP A 178 8.29 11.53 11.65
N ASP A 179 8.10 12.83 11.87
CA ASP A 179 7.08 13.35 12.80
C ASP A 179 5.66 13.03 12.34
N GLN A 180 5.36 13.23 11.06
CA GLN A 180 4.07 12.87 10.48
C GLN A 180 3.82 11.36 10.54
N PHE A 181 4.84 10.55 10.25
CA PHE A 181 4.75 9.10 10.27
C PHE A 181 4.45 8.57 11.67
N ILE A 182 5.16 9.06 12.70
CA ILE A 182 4.90 8.70 14.09
C ILE A 182 3.48 9.11 14.53
N LYS A 183 3.04 10.29 14.12
CA LYS A 183 1.67 10.75 14.38
C LYS A 183 0.62 9.90 13.67
N ALA A 184 0.89 9.49 12.41
CA ALA A 184 0.01 8.60 11.66
C ALA A 184 -0.13 7.24 12.33
N ILE A 185 0.97 6.63 12.79
CA ILE A 185 0.95 5.37 13.55
C ILE A 185 0.04 5.49 14.78
N LYS A 186 0.22 6.57 15.56
CA LYS A 186 -0.56 6.80 16.79
C LYS A 186 -2.04 7.06 16.49
N LYS A 187 -2.33 7.73 15.38
CA LYS A 187 -3.69 8.06 14.93
C LYS A 187 -4.44 6.82 14.43
N ILE A 188 -3.80 6.00 13.61
CA ILE A 188 -4.38 4.78 13.04
C ILE A 188 -4.52 3.69 14.11
N GLY A 189 -3.53 3.58 15.02
CA GLY A 189 -3.55 2.65 16.14
C GLY A 189 -3.35 1.18 15.75
N ALA A 190 -2.85 0.90 14.54
CA ALA A 190 -2.54 -0.46 14.10
C ALA A 190 -1.42 -1.07 14.96
N PRO A 191 -1.60 -2.30 15.48
CA PRO A 191 -0.58 -2.96 16.30
C PRO A 191 0.66 -3.38 15.49
N MET A 192 0.55 -3.48 14.16
CA MET A 192 1.65 -3.81 13.27
C MET A 192 1.74 -2.79 12.14
N VAL A 193 2.94 -2.26 11.91
CA VAL A 193 3.20 -1.24 10.90
C VAL A 193 4.45 -1.57 10.09
N TYR A 194 4.34 -1.49 8.79
CA TYR A 194 5.45 -1.52 7.83
C TYR A 194 5.73 -0.10 7.37
N PRO A 195 6.88 0.49 7.72
CA PRO A 195 7.39 1.62 6.98
C PRO A 195 7.70 1.17 5.55
N VAL A 196 7.17 1.86 4.56
CA VAL A 196 7.41 1.60 3.14
C VAL A 196 7.79 2.89 2.42
N HIS A 197 8.23 2.78 1.16
CA HIS A 197 8.57 3.94 0.32
C HIS A 197 9.71 4.80 0.89
N TYR A 198 10.68 4.22 1.60
CA TYR A 198 11.81 4.95 2.19
C TYR A 198 13.14 4.59 1.52
N PHE A 199 14.08 5.54 1.51
CA PHE A 199 15.48 5.29 1.13
C PHE A 199 16.36 5.08 2.37
N GLU A 200 16.16 5.90 3.40
CA GLU A 200 16.86 5.80 4.68
C GLU A 200 15.88 5.81 5.85
N LEU A 201 16.20 5.05 6.88
CA LEU A 201 15.35 4.89 8.03
C LEU A 201 16.19 4.76 9.31
N ASP A 202 16.02 5.69 10.25
CA ASP A 202 16.53 5.52 11.60
C ASP A 202 15.57 4.61 12.41
N LYS A 203 15.78 3.30 12.30
CA LYS A 203 14.95 2.28 12.94
C LYS A 203 14.89 2.48 14.46
N ALA A 204 16.03 2.75 15.10
CA ALA A 204 16.10 2.90 16.56
C ALA A 204 15.31 4.13 17.05
N ALA A 205 15.42 5.26 16.33
CA ALA A 205 14.64 6.45 16.66
C ALA A 205 13.13 6.22 16.48
N LEU A 206 12.71 5.54 15.43
CA LEU A 206 11.30 5.22 15.18
C LEU A 206 10.75 4.27 16.26
N GLU A 207 11.43 3.17 16.56
CA GLU A 207 11.03 2.21 17.60
C GLU A 207 10.86 2.91 18.95
N LYS A 208 11.83 3.75 19.34
CA LYS A 208 11.75 4.55 20.56
C LYS A 208 10.54 5.50 20.56
N ALA A 209 10.21 6.10 19.43
CA ALA A 209 9.13 7.09 19.34
C ALA A 209 7.73 6.46 19.33
N VAL A 210 7.56 5.27 18.78
CA VAL A 210 6.28 4.56 18.73
C VAL A 210 6.03 3.71 19.98
N GLY A 211 7.11 3.25 20.64
CA GLY A 211 7.06 2.44 21.85
C GLY A 211 6.62 0.99 21.61
N ASP A 212 6.55 0.19 22.69
CA ASP A 212 6.39 -1.28 22.64
C ASP A 212 5.00 -1.77 22.19
N LYS A 213 4.04 -0.87 22.05
CA LYS A 213 2.66 -1.23 21.65
C LYS A 213 2.49 -1.46 20.15
N VAL A 214 3.46 -1.02 19.36
CA VAL A 214 3.43 -1.11 17.89
C VAL A 214 4.65 -1.90 17.45
N LYS A 215 4.43 -2.99 16.73
CA LYS A 215 5.49 -3.75 16.08
C LYS A 215 5.81 -3.13 14.73
N LEU A 216 7.00 -2.55 14.60
CA LEU A 216 7.52 -2.13 13.29
C LEU A 216 8.17 -3.31 12.58
N ILE A 217 7.79 -3.53 11.32
CA ILE A 217 8.37 -4.56 10.45
C ILE A 217 9.09 -3.84 9.31
N TYR A 218 10.35 -4.11 9.16
CA TYR A 218 11.21 -3.48 8.14
C TYR A 218 11.50 -4.44 6.99
N GLU A 219 11.68 -3.88 5.80
CA GLU A 219 12.21 -4.59 4.63
C GLU A 219 13.70 -4.91 4.78
#